data_90babdc102e7fb9b8fa52ebf39cf31d8
#
_entry.id   90babdc102e7fb9b8fa52ebf39cf31d8
#
_cell.length_a   1.000
_cell.length_b   1.000
_cell.length_c   1.000
_cell.angle_alpha   90.00
_cell.angle_beta   90.00
_cell.angle_gamma   90.00
#
_symmetry.space_group_name_H-M   'P 1'
#
loop_
_entity.id
_entity.type
_entity.pdbx_description
1 polymer ?
#
loop_
_entity_poly.entity_id
_entity_poly.type
_entity_poly.pdbx_seq_one_letter_code
_entity_poly.pdbx_strand_id
1 'polypeptide(L)'
;MTDLYDDTLSDGAANRLNRRCFCTTLNRTQLHTFLKADTLNQDVLASHPQLFSNTSAFISPAHAEQMRLIISAVTRVVKLPGYLQRVLTSAPKIAANDVGTEGVFMGYDFHMSEQGPKIIEINTNAGGAFLNSALVSAQTECCRAAGVLLPTLKTHLEAEFMAMFLHEWTLQRKDKPLKVIAIVDENPRQQFLYPEFKMAQRLFEHHGLSAVIADPSELVFIDGELRYQQKLVDLVYNRLTDFALEKNESSSLRRAFEANAVVVTPNPHHHAIYADKRNLIILSDENVLTQLGANAEDIAILQAGIPSTKSVTPANADELWQERKQLFFKPAAGFGSRAAYRGDKLTKRVWNEITQGDNLQGQYVAQKIVIPSERGILVDGQEANLKMDIRAYVYAGEIQLLAARLYQGQTTNFRTQGGGFAPVFIAE
;
A
#
# COMPACT_ATOMS: atom_id res chain seq x y z
N MET A 1 -40.34 19.47 -16.52
CA MET A 1 -39.60 20.64 -16.03
C MET A 1 -39.84 20.72 -14.54
N THR A 2 -39.38 19.77 -13.81
CA THR A 2 -39.38 19.72 -12.34
C THR A 2 -38.30 18.74 -11.93
N ASP A 3 -37.55 19.09 -10.92
CA ASP A 3 -36.51 18.27 -10.25
C ASP A 3 -35.08 18.34 -10.79
N LEU A 4 -34.58 19.57 -11.00
CA LEU A 4 -33.13 19.81 -11.20
C LEU A 4 -32.50 20.64 -10.06
N TYR A 5 -33.14 20.78 -8.90
CA TYR A 5 -32.71 21.81 -7.93
C TYR A 5 -32.51 21.38 -6.47
N ASP A 6 -32.40 20.07 -6.13
CA ASP A 6 -32.26 19.75 -4.71
C ASP A 6 -31.09 18.81 -4.31
N ASP A 7 -30.27 18.40 -5.27
CA ASP A 7 -29.14 17.50 -4.95
C ASP A 7 -27.76 18.21 -4.88
N THR A 8 -27.72 19.53 -4.99
CA THR A 8 -26.48 20.28 -5.25
C THR A 8 -25.79 20.85 -4.00
N LEU A 9 -26.40 20.80 -2.83
CA LEU A 9 -25.88 21.48 -1.63
C LEU A 9 -25.20 20.54 -0.62
N SER A 10 -25.37 19.20 -0.74
CA SER A 10 -24.74 18.23 0.18
C SER A 10 -23.51 17.51 -0.39
N ASP A 11 -23.29 17.55 -1.70
CA ASP A 11 -22.16 16.86 -2.33
C ASP A 11 -20.93 17.78 -2.41
N GLY A 12 -19.89 17.54 -1.61
CA GLY A 12 -18.63 18.29 -1.68
C GLY A 12 -18.03 18.32 -3.09
N ALA A 13 -17.18 19.34 -3.38
CA ALA A 13 -16.58 19.52 -4.71
C ALA A 13 -15.88 18.25 -5.23
N ALA A 14 -15.17 17.54 -4.36
CA ALA A 14 -14.51 16.29 -4.70
C ALA A 14 -15.48 15.22 -5.23
N ASN A 15 -16.64 15.05 -4.59
CA ASN A 15 -17.66 14.10 -5.03
C ASN A 15 -18.26 14.48 -6.38
N ARG A 16 -18.59 15.77 -6.57
CA ARG A 16 -19.08 16.28 -7.87
C ARG A 16 -18.07 16.04 -8.99
N LEU A 17 -16.78 16.31 -8.72
CA LEU A 17 -15.71 16.08 -9.69
C LEU A 17 -15.54 14.58 -9.99
N ASN A 18 -15.58 13.71 -8.99
CA ASN A 18 -15.49 12.27 -9.20
C ASN A 18 -16.66 11.73 -10.05
N ARG A 19 -17.87 12.27 -9.90
CA ARG A 19 -19.05 11.82 -10.64
C ARG A 19 -19.21 12.45 -12.03
N ARG A 20 -18.80 13.72 -12.22
CA ARG A 20 -19.17 14.51 -13.40
C ARG A 20 -17.99 15.08 -14.20
N CYS A 21 -16.77 14.98 -13.73
CA CYS A 21 -15.60 15.42 -14.49
C CYS A 21 -15.05 14.27 -15.35
N PHE A 22 -15.34 14.30 -16.63
CA PHE A 22 -14.87 13.30 -17.60
C PHE A 22 -13.58 13.73 -18.33
N CYS A 23 -12.84 14.68 -17.77
CA CYS A 23 -11.63 15.20 -18.39
C CYS A 23 -10.53 14.12 -18.44
N THR A 24 -9.87 14.04 -19.60
CA THR A 24 -8.60 13.35 -19.74
C THR A 24 -7.49 14.28 -19.25
N THR A 25 -6.89 13.96 -18.12
CA THR A 25 -5.86 14.80 -17.49
C THR A 25 -4.45 14.28 -17.73
N LEU A 26 -4.30 13.04 -18.20
CA LEU A 26 -3.00 12.41 -18.43
C LEU A 26 -2.44 12.78 -19.80
N ASN A 27 -1.24 13.37 -19.81
CA ASN A 27 -0.42 13.51 -21.01
C ASN A 27 0.38 12.21 -21.23
N ARG A 28 -0.15 11.30 -22.03
CA ARG A 28 0.49 10.00 -22.31
C ARG A 28 1.85 10.13 -22.99
N THR A 29 2.07 11.13 -23.82
CA THR A 29 3.37 11.38 -24.47
C THR A 29 4.42 11.77 -23.43
N GLN A 30 4.07 12.64 -22.50
CA GLN A 30 4.96 13.05 -21.41
C GLN A 30 5.23 11.88 -20.46
N LEU A 31 4.19 11.13 -20.06
CA LEU A 31 4.36 9.93 -19.23
C LEU A 31 5.29 8.92 -19.92
N HIS A 32 5.09 8.68 -21.22
CA HIS A 32 5.94 7.81 -21.99
C HIS A 32 7.41 8.29 -22.02
N THR A 33 7.64 9.60 -22.07
CA THR A 33 8.99 10.17 -22.00
C THR A 33 9.64 9.89 -20.65
N PHE A 34 8.91 10.06 -19.54
CA PHE A 34 9.39 9.73 -18.19
C PHE A 34 9.70 8.24 -18.02
N LEU A 35 8.86 7.37 -18.59
CA LEU A 35 9.05 5.92 -18.51
C LEU A 35 10.10 5.39 -19.48
N LYS A 36 10.26 6.02 -20.67
CA LYS A 36 11.27 5.63 -21.71
C LYS A 36 12.67 6.09 -21.43
N ALA A 37 12.90 7.06 -20.58
CA ALA A 37 14.25 7.45 -20.19
C ALA A 37 15.06 6.26 -19.62
N ASP A 38 14.37 5.13 -19.40
CA ASP A 38 14.96 3.83 -19.14
C ASP A 38 15.24 3.08 -20.45
N THR A 39 16.47 2.64 -20.61
CA THR A 39 17.01 1.82 -21.72
C THR A 39 16.34 0.43 -21.87
N LEU A 40 15.13 0.26 -21.39
CA LEU A 40 14.34 -0.95 -21.61
C LEU A 40 13.61 -0.83 -22.95
N ASN A 41 13.94 -1.73 -23.87
CA ASN A 41 13.24 -1.92 -25.16
C ASN A 41 11.76 -2.33 -25.00
N GLN A 42 11.19 -2.27 -23.80
CA GLN A 42 9.79 -2.58 -23.56
C GLN A 42 9.01 -1.30 -23.29
N ASP A 43 8.06 -1.02 -24.18
CA ASP A 43 7.07 0.03 -23.95
C ASP A 43 6.13 -0.39 -22.82
N VAL A 44 6.34 0.20 -21.64
CA VAL A 44 5.52 -0.08 -20.42
C VAL A 44 4.04 0.18 -20.70
N LEU A 45 3.71 1.23 -21.45
CA LEU A 45 2.33 1.57 -21.76
C LEU A 45 1.70 0.58 -22.73
N ALA A 46 2.49 0.01 -23.66
CA ALA A 46 2.01 -1.01 -24.57
C ALA A 46 1.86 -2.39 -23.87
N SER A 47 2.82 -2.75 -23.02
CA SER A 47 2.80 -4.02 -22.31
C SER A 47 1.78 -4.04 -21.15
N HIS A 48 1.45 -2.87 -20.57
CA HIS A 48 0.54 -2.71 -19.43
C HIS A 48 -0.49 -1.62 -19.71
N PRO A 49 -1.39 -1.79 -20.68
CA PRO A 49 -2.31 -0.74 -21.14
C PRO A 49 -3.28 -0.24 -20.08
N GLN A 50 -3.55 -1.07 -19.05
CA GLN A 50 -4.45 -0.75 -17.93
C GLN A 50 -3.70 -0.36 -16.65
N LEU A 51 -2.39 -0.08 -16.73
CA LEU A 51 -1.61 0.33 -15.55
C LEU A 51 -1.99 1.74 -15.08
N PHE A 52 -2.33 2.63 -16.00
CA PHE A 52 -2.65 4.02 -15.73
C PHE A 52 -4.00 4.42 -16.31
N SER A 53 -4.84 5.02 -15.48
CA SER A 53 -6.05 5.68 -15.92
C SER A 53 -5.72 7.02 -16.61
N ASN A 54 -6.57 7.45 -17.53
CA ASN A 54 -6.43 8.74 -18.20
C ASN A 54 -7.01 9.91 -17.38
N THR A 55 -7.59 9.63 -16.23
CA THR A 55 -8.29 10.62 -15.40
C THR A 55 -7.69 10.70 -14.01
N SER A 56 -8.01 11.78 -13.30
CA SER A 56 -7.61 12.01 -11.91
C SER A 56 -8.75 11.66 -10.96
N ALA A 57 -8.42 11.35 -9.72
CA ALA A 57 -9.34 11.20 -8.61
C ALA A 57 -9.29 12.44 -7.71
N PHE A 58 -10.35 12.67 -6.95
CA PHE A 58 -10.48 13.86 -6.10
C PHE A 58 -10.87 13.46 -4.68
N ILE A 59 -10.25 14.11 -3.69
CA ILE A 59 -10.64 14.02 -2.28
C ILE A 59 -10.77 15.43 -1.69
N SER A 60 -11.57 15.58 -0.62
CA SER A 60 -11.66 16.85 0.08
C SER A 60 -10.46 17.08 1.01
N PRO A 61 -10.13 18.34 1.38
CA PRO A 61 -9.12 18.65 2.40
C PRO A 61 -9.41 17.94 3.72
N ALA A 62 -10.68 17.87 4.13
CA ALA A 62 -11.10 17.19 5.35
C ALA A 62 -10.78 15.68 5.31
N HIS A 63 -11.01 15.02 4.16
CA HIS A 63 -10.65 13.61 4.01
C HIS A 63 -9.13 13.39 4.03
N ALA A 64 -8.36 14.26 3.38
CA ALA A 64 -6.89 14.19 3.41
C ALA A 64 -6.36 14.30 4.85
N GLU A 65 -6.91 15.25 5.63
CA GLU A 65 -6.55 15.43 7.04
C GLU A 65 -6.97 14.23 7.90
N GLN A 66 -8.19 13.69 7.72
CA GLN A 66 -8.61 12.49 8.43
C GLN A 66 -7.69 11.30 8.13
N MET A 67 -7.27 11.10 6.87
CA MET A 67 -6.30 10.05 6.51
C MET A 67 -4.98 10.25 7.26
N ARG A 68 -4.47 11.48 7.30
CA ARG A 68 -3.25 11.83 8.04
C ARG A 68 -3.38 11.51 9.53
N LEU A 69 -4.48 11.89 10.16
CA LEU A 69 -4.75 11.61 11.59
C LEU A 69 -4.81 10.11 11.88
N ILE A 70 -5.50 9.34 11.02
CA ILE A 70 -5.60 7.88 11.18
C ILE A 70 -4.22 7.22 11.07
N ILE A 71 -3.41 7.60 10.07
CA ILE A 71 -2.04 7.10 9.90
C ILE A 71 -1.17 7.44 11.11
N SER A 72 -1.25 8.67 11.60
CA SER A 72 -0.50 9.11 12.77
C SER A 72 -0.91 8.34 14.04
N ALA A 73 -2.22 8.09 14.25
CA ALA A 73 -2.72 7.29 15.36
C ALA A 73 -2.24 5.83 15.28
N VAL A 74 -2.31 5.20 14.10
CA VAL A 74 -1.72 3.86 13.87
C VAL A 74 -0.24 3.86 14.26
N THR A 75 0.54 4.82 13.74
CA THR A 75 2.00 4.91 13.97
C THR A 75 2.34 5.05 15.45
N ARG A 76 1.53 5.79 16.23
CA ARG A 76 1.72 5.89 17.68
C ARG A 76 1.38 4.59 18.39
N VAL A 77 0.24 3.98 18.06
CA VAL A 77 -0.26 2.77 18.74
C VAL A 77 0.65 1.56 18.48
N VAL A 78 1.14 1.38 17.27
CA VAL A 78 2.02 0.24 16.95
C VAL A 78 3.37 0.29 17.67
N LYS A 79 3.78 1.47 18.16
CA LYS A 79 5.01 1.67 18.95
C LYS A 79 4.79 1.46 20.46
N LEU A 80 3.55 1.22 20.93
CA LEU A 80 3.28 0.95 22.33
C LEU A 80 3.87 -0.41 22.74
N PRO A 81 4.56 -0.49 23.90
CA PRO A 81 5.17 -1.75 24.37
C PRO A 81 4.18 -2.91 24.47
N GLY A 82 2.95 -2.64 24.96
CA GLY A 82 1.90 -3.66 25.04
C GLY A 82 1.43 -4.17 23.67
N TYR A 83 1.37 -3.28 22.66
CA TYR A 83 1.05 -3.66 21.30
C TYR A 83 2.14 -4.57 20.71
N LEU A 84 3.38 -4.15 20.79
CA LEU A 84 4.54 -4.92 20.31
C LEU A 84 4.60 -6.30 20.95
N GLN A 85 4.48 -6.38 22.27
CA GLN A 85 4.44 -7.64 23.00
C GLN A 85 3.34 -8.57 22.49
N ARG A 86 2.13 -8.05 22.30
CA ARG A 86 0.97 -8.83 21.84
C ARG A 86 1.15 -9.35 20.43
N VAL A 87 1.58 -8.49 19.52
CA VAL A 87 1.73 -8.83 18.09
C VAL A 87 2.90 -9.79 17.87
N LEU A 88 4.06 -9.51 18.46
CA LEU A 88 5.27 -10.30 18.25
C LEU A 88 5.19 -11.70 18.91
N THR A 89 4.34 -11.90 19.88
CA THR A 89 4.09 -13.23 20.48
C THR A 89 3.55 -14.24 19.44
N SER A 90 2.78 -13.79 18.47
CA SER A 90 2.18 -14.63 17.43
C SER A 90 2.86 -14.50 16.06
N ALA A 91 3.84 -13.62 15.94
CA ALA A 91 4.59 -13.39 14.72
C ALA A 91 5.74 -14.42 14.53
N PRO A 92 6.24 -14.62 13.30
CA PRO A 92 7.47 -15.38 13.08
C PRO A 92 8.63 -14.83 13.91
N LYS A 93 9.50 -15.70 14.43
CA LYS A 93 10.59 -15.30 15.34
C LYS A 93 11.50 -14.20 14.78
N ILE A 94 11.73 -14.19 13.47
CA ILE A 94 12.55 -13.17 12.79
C ILE A 94 11.97 -11.76 12.96
N ALA A 95 10.66 -11.63 13.14
CA ALA A 95 9.98 -10.36 13.34
C ALA A 95 10.33 -9.70 14.69
N ALA A 96 10.85 -10.44 15.64
CA ALA A 96 11.33 -9.89 16.91
C ALA A 96 12.64 -9.09 16.75
N ASN A 97 13.33 -9.20 15.60
CA ASN A 97 14.54 -8.45 15.31
C ASN A 97 14.18 -7.02 14.85
N ASP A 98 14.00 -6.13 15.82
CA ASP A 98 13.81 -4.70 15.56
C ASP A 98 15.20 -4.06 15.38
N VAL A 99 15.46 -3.56 14.18
CA VAL A 99 16.72 -2.91 13.81
C VAL A 99 16.63 -1.38 13.80
N GLY A 100 15.50 -0.82 14.24
CA GLY A 100 15.27 0.61 14.40
C GLY A 100 14.99 1.36 13.10
N THR A 101 14.69 0.68 11.99
CA THR A 101 14.24 1.29 10.72
C THR A 101 12.73 1.54 10.74
N GLU A 102 12.23 2.46 9.89
CA GLU A 102 10.80 2.85 9.85
C GLU A 102 10.02 2.11 8.74
N GLY A 103 10.72 1.58 7.73
CA GLY A 103 10.14 0.87 6.58
C GLY A 103 9.71 1.78 5.44
N VAL A 104 10.39 1.64 4.29
CA VAL A 104 10.09 2.43 3.10
C VAL A 104 8.74 2.04 2.49
N PHE A 105 8.03 3.01 1.92
CA PHE A 105 6.80 2.82 1.15
C PHE A 105 5.75 1.94 1.85
N MET A 106 5.44 2.26 3.11
CA MET A 106 4.27 1.69 3.75
C MET A 106 3.01 2.14 3.00
N GLY A 107 2.14 1.21 2.62
CA GLY A 107 0.92 1.49 1.89
C GLY A 107 -0.31 1.37 2.76
N TYR A 108 -1.03 2.47 2.95
CA TYR A 108 -2.32 2.47 3.64
C TYR A 108 -3.43 2.58 2.60
N ASP A 109 -4.25 1.55 2.49
CA ASP A 109 -5.33 1.50 1.51
C ASP A 109 -6.65 1.92 2.17
N PHE A 110 -7.29 2.94 1.60
CA PHE A 110 -8.53 3.53 2.11
C PHE A 110 -9.68 3.35 1.13
N HIS A 111 -10.85 2.98 1.63
CA HIS A 111 -12.11 3.26 0.99
C HIS A 111 -12.69 4.57 1.52
N MET A 112 -13.12 5.41 0.60
CA MET A 112 -13.82 6.66 0.93
C MET A 112 -15.30 6.35 1.11
N SER A 113 -15.82 6.54 2.32
CA SER A 113 -17.24 6.34 2.64
C SER A 113 -17.92 7.67 2.96
N GLU A 114 -19.24 7.68 3.10
CA GLU A 114 -20.01 8.84 3.58
C GLU A 114 -19.58 9.30 4.98
N GLN A 115 -19.00 8.39 5.78
CA GLN A 115 -18.47 8.67 7.11
C GLN A 115 -16.97 8.99 7.11
N GLY A 116 -16.39 9.33 5.96
CA GLY A 116 -14.98 9.61 5.78
C GLY A 116 -14.15 8.39 5.38
N PRO A 117 -12.81 8.54 5.33
CA PRO A 117 -11.89 7.49 4.93
C PRO A 117 -11.83 6.37 5.96
N LYS A 118 -11.78 5.12 5.47
CA LYS A 118 -11.65 3.91 6.29
C LYS A 118 -10.47 3.08 5.77
N ILE A 119 -9.52 2.75 6.63
CA ILE A 119 -8.43 1.82 6.31
C ILE A 119 -9.00 0.43 6.09
N ILE A 120 -8.74 -0.13 4.92
CA ILE A 120 -9.12 -1.51 4.62
C ILE A 120 -7.94 -2.48 4.69
N GLU A 121 -6.73 -1.98 4.55
CA GLU A 121 -5.49 -2.76 4.56
C GLU A 121 -4.29 -1.85 4.79
N ILE A 122 -3.26 -2.37 5.48
CA ILE A 122 -1.93 -1.76 5.55
C ILE A 122 -0.96 -2.75 4.92
N ASN A 123 -0.08 -2.27 4.05
CA ASN A 123 0.90 -3.06 3.34
C ASN A 123 2.31 -2.56 3.64
N THR A 124 3.25 -3.46 3.84
CA THR A 124 4.67 -3.16 3.64
C THR A 124 5.00 -3.29 2.15
N ASN A 125 6.12 -2.77 1.70
CA ASN A 125 6.59 -2.86 0.30
C ASN A 125 5.50 -2.55 -0.75
N ALA A 126 4.66 -1.53 -0.50
CA ALA A 126 3.61 -1.13 -1.41
C ALA A 126 4.19 -0.70 -2.76
N GLY A 127 3.76 -1.37 -3.83
CA GLY A 127 4.22 -1.06 -5.18
C GLY A 127 3.47 0.11 -5.82
N GLY A 128 4.14 0.75 -6.79
CA GLY A 128 3.57 1.81 -7.60
C GLY A 128 4.00 3.23 -7.22
N ALA A 129 4.82 3.43 -6.18
CA ALA A 129 5.22 4.76 -5.73
C ALA A 129 5.96 5.56 -6.81
N PHE A 130 6.99 4.97 -7.43
CA PHE A 130 7.72 5.60 -8.53
C PHE A 130 6.87 5.79 -9.79
N LEU A 131 6.02 4.82 -10.11
CA LEU A 131 5.10 4.92 -11.24
C LEU A 131 4.09 6.05 -11.04
N ASN A 132 3.57 6.22 -9.82
CA ASN A 132 2.64 7.31 -9.50
C ASN A 132 3.35 8.67 -9.42
N SER A 133 4.63 8.73 -9.04
CA SER A 133 5.43 9.95 -9.13
C SER A 133 5.53 10.42 -10.58
N ALA A 134 5.85 9.53 -11.53
CA ALA A 134 5.85 9.85 -12.96
C ALA A 134 4.45 10.24 -13.46
N LEU A 135 3.41 9.54 -12.99
CA LEU A 135 2.02 9.82 -13.36
C LEU A 135 1.58 11.23 -12.92
N VAL A 136 1.93 11.66 -11.71
CA VAL A 136 1.66 13.01 -11.20
C VAL A 136 2.40 14.06 -12.04
N SER A 137 3.65 13.78 -12.42
CA SER A 137 4.47 14.69 -13.23
C SER A 137 3.96 14.85 -14.67
N ALA A 138 3.17 13.89 -15.16
CA ALA A 138 2.61 13.88 -16.52
C ALA A 138 1.19 14.47 -16.62
N GLN A 139 0.71 15.17 -15.59
CA GLN A 139 -0.65 15.76 -15.61
C GLN A 139 -0.70 17.06 -16.42
N THR A 140 -1.82 17.28 -17.12
CA THR A 140 -2.09 18.51 -17.86
C THR A 140 -2.77 19.56 -16.98
N GLU A 141 -2.77 20.82 -17.43
CA GLU A 141 -3.31 21.96 -16.68
C GLU A 141 -4.84 21.99 -16.54
N CYS A 142 -5.57 21.02 -17.10
CA CYS A 142 -7.04 21.01 -17.09
C CYS A 142 -7.61 21.18 -15.67
N CYS A 143 -6.96 20.61 -14.67
CA CYS A 143 -7.40 20.71 -13.28
C CYS A 143 -7.17 22.09 -12.64
N ARG A 144 -6.24 22.91 -13.15
CA ARG A 144 -6.01 24.29 -12.65
C ARG A 144 -7.17 25.21 -12.96
N ALA A 145 -7.80 25.03 -14.12
CA ALA A 145 -8.96 25.85 -14.53
C ALA A 145 -10.21 25.61 -13.69
N ALA A 146 -10.28 24.50 -12.95
CA ALA A 146 -11.44 24.13 -12.13
C ALA A 146 -11.32 24.56 -10.65
N GLY A 147 -10.31 25.38 -10.28
CA GLY A 147 -10.07 25.76 -8.87
C GLY A 147 -9.59 24.59 -8.01
N VAL A 148 -9.17 23.51 -8.63
CA VAL A 148 -8.59 22.37 -7.93
C VAL A 148 -7.19 22.76 -7.48
N LEU A 149 -6.99 22.82 -6.16
CA LEU A 149 -5.66 22.85 -5.60
C LEU A 149 -4.99 21.52 -5.97
N LEU A 150 -4.15 21.57 -7.00
CA LEU A 150 -3.14 20.53 -7.13
C LEU A 150 -2.43 20.51 -5.77
N PRO A 151 -2.37 19.39 -5.06
CA PRO A 151 -1.41 19.29 -3.96
C PRO A 151 -0.12 19.80 -4.59
N THR A 152 0.52 20.78 -3.95
CA THR A 152 1.75 21.39 -4.46
C THR A 152 2.52 20.25 -5.05
N LEU A 153 2.53 20.16 -6.39
CA LEU A 153 3.12 19.03 -7.08
C LEU A 153 4.48 18.94 -6.43
N LYS A 154 4.69 17.91 -5.60
CA LYS A 154 5.98 17.77 -4.93
C LYS A 154 6.96 17.53 -6.06
N THR A 155 7.44 18.63 -6.65
CA THR A 155 8.38 18.65 -7.76
C THR A 155 9.67 17.89 -7.43
N HIS A 156 9.72 17.34 -6.21
CA HIS A 156 10.87 16.68 -5.62
C HIS A 156 10.55 15.30 -5.01
N LEU A 157 9.49 14.59 -5.46
CA LEU A 157 9.17 13.26 -4.93
C LEU A 157 10.36 12.28 -5.01
N GLU A 158 11.15 12.32 -6.09
CA GLU A 158 12.33 11.50 -6.21
C GLU A 158 13.40 11.85 -5.16
N ALA A 159 13.57 13.13 -4.85
CA ALA A 159 14.48 13.58 -3.79
C ALA A 159 13.96 13.14 -2.40
N GLU A 160 12.65 13.19 -2.16
CA GLU A 160 12.04 12.69 -0.92
C GLU A 160 12.22 11.16 -0.80
N PHE A 161 12.04 10.41 -1.90
CA PHE A 161 12.28 8.98 -1.91
C PHE A 161 13.76 8.65 -1.64
N MET A 162 14.67 9.39 -2.24
CA MET A 162 16.09 9.19 -1.95
C MET A 162 16.42 9.52 -0.48
N ALA A 163 15.91 10.63 0.05
CA ALA A 163 16.10 11.02 1.45
C ALA A 163 15.55 9.94 2.42
N MET A 164 14.43 9.30 2.09
CA MET A 164 13.86 8.17 2.83
C MET A 164 14.84 6.99 2.92
N PHE A 165 15.43 6.56 1.80
CA PHE A 165 16.41 5.46 1.81
C PHE A 165 17.70 5.82 2.57
N LEU A 166 18.18 7.06 2.46
CA LEU A 166 19.31 7.55 3.23
C LEU A 166 19.00 7.61 4.74
N HIS A 167 17.77 7.97 5.10
CA HIS A 167 17.35 7.95 6.50
C HIS A 167 17.29 6.53 7.07
N GLU A 168 16.73 5.55 6.35
CA GLU A 168 16.76 4.13 6.74
C GLU A 168 18.20 3.64 6.99
N TRP A 169 19.12 4.03 6.11
CA TRP A 169 20.54 3.74 6.29
C TRP A 169 21.11 4.36 7.56
N THR A 170 20.87 5.65 7.77
CA THR A 170 21.38 6.42 8.91
C THR A 170 20.84 5.88 10.24
N LEU A 171 19.57 5.47 10.32
CA LEU A 171 18.97 4.89 11.52
C LEU A 171 19.77 3.67 12.02
N GLN A 172 20.25 2.82 11.12
CA GLN A 172 20.94 1.57 11.48
C GLN A 172 22.46 1.66 11.39
N ARG A 173 23.02 2.50 10.52
CA ARG A 173 24.46 2.57 10.20
C ARG A 173 25.11 3.89 10.54
N LYS A 174 24.34 4.90 10.97
CA LYS A 174 24.82 6.24 11.35
C LYS A 174 25.60 6.89 10.20
N ASP A 175 26.81 7.35 10.45
CA ASP A 175 27.66 8.11 9.51
C ASP A 175 28.42 7.24 8.49
N LYS A 176 28.19 5.92 8.47
CA LYS A 176 28.84 5.07 7.46
C LYS A 176 28.33 5.41 6.06
N PRO A 177 29.22 5.45 5.04
CA PRO A 177 28.76 5.72 3.67
C PRO A 177 27.94 4.56 3.12
N LEU A 178 26.77 4.85 2.57
CA LEU A 178 26.00 3.93 1.75
C LEU A 178 26.63 3.87 0.35
N LYS A 179 26.85 2.69 -0.20
CA LYS A 179 27.51 2.50 -1.50
C LYS A 179 26.68 1.65 -2.47
N VAL A 180 26.09 0.56 -1.97
CA VAL A 180 25.41 -0.42 -2.82
C VAL A 180 24.01 -0.72 -2.28
N ILE A 181 23.00 -0.53 -3.13
CA ILE A 181 21.61 -0.91 -2.85
C ILE A 181 21.22 -2.06 -3.77
N ALA A 182 20.66 -3.12 -3.20
CA ALA A 182 20.02 -4.19 -3.96
C ALA A 182 18.49 -4.06 -3.89
N ILE A 183 17.82 -4.00 -5.03
CA ILE A 183 16.37 -4.12 -5.17
C ILE A 183 16.07 -5.60 -5.34
N VAL A 184 15.40 -6.22 -4.36
CA VAL A 184 15.26 -7.68 -4.31
C VAL A 184 13.81 -8.09 -4.42
N ASP A 185 13.51 -8.92 -5.43
CA ASP A 185 12.22 -9.59 -5.62
C ASP A 185 12.42 -10.96 -6.28
N GLU A 186 11.43 -11.84 -6.16
CA GLU A 186 11.44 -13.15 -6.84
C GLU A 186 11.28 -12.95 -8.35
N ASN A 187 12.18 -13.53 -9.14
CA ASN A 187 12.15 -13.40 -10.60
C ASN A 187 11.89 -11.95 -11.06
N PRO A 188 12.68 -10.97 -10.65
CA PRO A 188 12.33 -9.55 -10.71
C PRO A 188 11.98 -9.07 -12.11
N ARG A 189 12.63 -9.62 -13.17
CA ARG A 189 12.34 -9.26 -14.58
C ARG A 189 10.95 -9.71 -15.05
N GLN A 190 10.31 -10.65 -14.36
CA GLN A 190 8.98 -11.17 -14.67
C GLN A 190 7.89 -10.50 -13.83
N GLN A 191 8.27 -9.65 -12.88
CA GLN A 191 7.31 -8.95 -12.03
C GLN A 191 6.55 -7.89 -12.83
N PHE A 192 5.24 -7.79 -12.58
CA PHE A 192 4.36 -6.77 -13.20
C PHE A 192 4.91 -5.34 -12.98
N LEU A 193 5.51 -5.09 -11.82
CA LEU A 193 6.09 -3.79 -11.46
C LEU A 193 7.59 -3.69 -11.74
N TYR A 194 8.17 -4.53 -12.61
CA TYR A 194 9.59 -4.43 -12.97
C TYR A 194 10.01 -3.03 -13.46
N PRO A 195 9.18 -2.29 -14.22
CA PRO A 195 9.50 -0.90 -14.59
C PRO A 195 9.78 0.00 -13.38
N GLU A 196 9.06 -0.20 -12.26
CA GLU A 196 9.32 0.53 -11.02
C GLU A 196 10.70 0.24 -10.43
N PHE A 197 11.16 -1.02 -10.50
CA PHE A 197 12.51 -1.39 -10.04
C PHE A 197 13.59 -0.67 -10.85
N LYS A 198 13.39 -0.50 -12.15
CA LYS A 198 14.30 0.27 -13.02
C LYS A 198 14.31 1.76 -12.67
N MET A 199 13.15 2.34 -12.34
CA MET A 199 13.06 3.73 -11.91
C MET A 199 13.81 3.92 -10.58
N ALA A 200 13.63 3.02 -9.62
CA ALA A 200 14.37 3.04 -8.35
C ALA A 200 15.88 2.87 -8.57
N GLN A 201 16.30 1.92 -9.42
CA GLN A 201 17.71 1.73 -9.78
C GLN A 201 18.34 3.02 -10.31
N ARG A 202 17.66 3.68 -11.26
CA ARG A 202 18.13 4.95 -11.85
C ARG A 202 18.22 6.06 -10.78
N LEU A 203 17.23 6.18 -9.88
CA LEU A 203 17.29 7.16 -8.81
C LEU A 203 18.56 6.98 -7.96
N PHE A 204 18.85 5.76 -7.55
CA PHE A 204 20.04 5.47 -6.75
C PHE A 204 21.35 5.77 -7.52
N GLU A 205 21.41 5.39 -8.79
CA GLU A 205 22.58 5.65 -9.65
C GLU A 205 22.81 7.15 -9.89
N HIS A 206 21.75 7.94 -10.07
CA HIS A 206 21.84 9.40 -10.18
C HIS A 206 22.42 10.06 -8.92
N HIS A 207 22.23 9.42 -7.76
CA HIS A 207 22.80 9.89 -6.49
C HIS A 207 24.17 9.28 -6.17
N GLY A 208 24.82 8.66 -7.18
CA GLY A 208 26.18 8.14 -7.06
C GLY A 208 26.28 6.78 -6.34
N LEU A 209 25.16 6.09 -6.11
CA LEU A 209 25.14 4.76 -5.52
C LEU A 209 25.24 3.69 -6.61
N SER A 210 25.83 2.54 -6.29
CA SER A 210 25.69 1.35 -7.14
C SER A 210 24.35 0.68 -6.82
N ALA A 211 23.53 0.43 -7.85
CA ALA A 211 22.24 -0.23 -7.66
C ALA A 211 22.15 -1.51 -8.49
N VAL A 212 21.64 -2.58 -7.89
CA VAL A 212 21.43 -3.87 -8.56
C VAL A 212 19.98 -4.34 -8.35
N ILE A 213 19.45 -5.05 -9.33
CA ILE A 213 18.15 -5.73 -9.23
C ILE A 213 18.46 -7.22 -9.20
N ALA A 214 18.06 -7.92 -8.14
CA ALA A 214 18.46 -9.29 -7.87
C ALA A 214 17.27 -10.17 -7.46
N ASP A 215 17.33 -11.43 -7.87
CA ASP A 215 16.55 -12.50 -7.24
C ASP A 215 17.19 -12.85 -5.89
N PRO A 216 16.42 -13.19 -4.83
CA PRO A 216 16.98 -13.53 -3.53
C PRO A 216 17.97 -14.70 -3.58
N SER A 217 17.82 -15.65 -4.52
CA SER A 217 18.74 -16.77 -4.73
C SER A 217 20.11 -16.36 -5.28
N GLU A 218 20.24 -15.17 -5.86
CA GLU A 218 21.51 -14.61 -6.35
C GLU A 218 22.35 -13.97 -5.24
N LEU A 219 21.78 -13.82 -4.03
CA LEU A 219 22.47 -13.27 -2.86
C LEU A 219 23.21 -14.34 -2.10
N VAL A 220 24.43 -14.04 -1.67
CA VAL A 220 25.26 -14.95 -0.88
C VAL A 220 25.69 -14.26 0.42
N PHE A 221 25.43 -14.92 1.56
CA PHE A 221 25.90 -14.44 2.87
C PHE A 221 27.09 -15.28 3.33
N ILE A 222 28.28 -14.67 3.32
CA ILE A 222 29.55 -15.30 3.66
C ILE A 222 30.43 -14.30 4.42
N ASP A 223 31.18 -14.79 5.41
CA ASP A 223 32.13 -14.00 6.22
C ASP A 223 31.49 -12.74 6.86
N GLY A 224 30.21 -12.82 7.22
CA GLY A 224 29.47 -11.69 7.82
C GLY A 224 29.03 -10.62 6.81
N GLU A 225 29.12 -10.86 5.52
CA GLU A 225 28.77 -9.92 4.45
C GLU A 225 27.73 -10.50 3.50
N LEU A 226 26.73 -9.67 3.13
CA LEU A 226 25.79 -10.01 2.06
C LEU A 226 26.36 -9.52 0.73
N ARG A 227 26.44 -10.41 -0.25
CA ARG A 227 27.03 -10.11 -1.56
C ARG A 227 26.08 -10.47 -2.69
N TYR A 228 26.10 -9.64 -3.73
CA TYR A 228 25.58 -9.94 -5.06
C TYR A 228 26.76 -10.03 -6.02
N GLN A 229 27.07 -11.24 -6.51
CA GLN A 229 28.31 -11.50 -7.24
C GLN A 229 29.54 -11.07 -6.40
N GLN A 230 30.35 -10.12 -6.90
CA GLN A 230 31.53 -9.60 -6.20
C GLN A 230 31.23 -8.31 -5.38
N LYS A 231 30.01 -7.78 -5.43
CA LYS A 231 29.65 -6.51 -4.75
C LYS A 231 29.12 -6.79 -3.36
N LEU A 232 29.65 -6.09 -2.36
CA LEU A 232 29.05 -6.02 -1.03
C LEU A 232 27.75 -5.23 -1.12
N VAL A 233 26.67 -5.78 -0.57
CA VAL A 233 25.34 -5.12 -0.51
C VAL A 233 25.20 -4.47 0.87
N ASP A 234 25.02 -3.16 0.88
CA ASP A 234 24.84 -2.37 2.10
C ASP A 234 23.37 -2.31 2.54
N LEU A 235 22.46 -2.08 1.58
CA LEU A 235 21.04 -1.95 1.82
C LEU A 235 20.25 -2.77 0.80
N VAL A 236 19.22 -3.47 1.29
CA VAL A 236 18.23 -4.18 0.47
C VAL A 236 16.91 -3.41 0.50
N TYR A 237 16.50 -2.89 -0.66
CA TYR A 237 15.12 -2.49 -0.90
C TYR A 237 14.32 -3.77 -1.16
N ASN A 238 13.61 -4.21 -0.12
CA ASN A 238 12.91 -5.50 -0.10
C ASN A 238 11.55 -5.40 -0.78
N ARG A 239 11.37 -6.13 -1.88
CA ARG A 239 10.12 -6.21 -2.64
C ARG A 239 9.44 -7.57 -2.51
N LEU A 240 10.04 -8.50 -1.75
CA LEU A 240 9.57 -9.87 -1.59
C LEU A 240 8.19 -9.92 -0.94
N THR A 241 7.40 -10.90 -1.37
CA THR A 241 6.17 -11.33 -0.70
C THR A 241 6.40 -12.47 0.30
N ASP A 242 7.64 -12.95 0.42
CA ASP A 242 8.13 -13.80 1.51
C ASP A 242 8.45 -12.90 2.72
N PHE A 243 7.40 -12.45 3.40
CA PHE A 243 7.50 -11.42 4.44
C PHE A 243 8.33 -11.84 5.66
N ALA A 244 8.47 -13.13 5.91
CA ALA A 244 9.26 -13.68 7.00
C ALA A 244 10.62 -14.26 6.53
N LEU A 245 10.95 -14.11 5.25
CA LEU A 245 12.17 -14.64 4.64
C LEU A 245 12.35 -16.15 4.93
N GLU A 246 11.25 -16.94 4.81
CA GLU A 246 11.22 -18.36 5.16
C GLU A 246 11.55 -19.29 3.99
N LYS A 247 11.47 -18.79 2.76
CA LYS A 247 11.82 -19.55 1.57
C LYS A 247 13.32 -19.85 1.51
N ASN A 248 13.68 -20.99 0.93
CA ASN A 248 15.08 -21.37 0.78
C ASN A 248 15.89 -20.33 -0.01
N GLU A 249 15.29 -19.75 -1.03
CA GLU A 249 15.87 -18.70 -1.87
C GLU A 249 16.23 -17.44 -1.06
N SER A 250 15.46 -17.15 0.00
CA SER A 250 15.69 -16.00 0.89
C SER A 250 16.69 -16.29 2.02
N SER A 251 17.25 -17.50 2.11
CA SER A 251 18.06 -17.93 3.27
C SER A 251 19.31 -17.08 3.51
N SER A 252 20.01 -16.64 2.47
CA SER A 252 21.17 -15.74 2.59
C SER A 252 20.75 -14.37 3.11
N LEU A 253 19.68 -13.81 2.58
CA LEU A 253 19.12 -12.53 3.04
C LEU A 253 18.64 -12.61 4.48
N ARG A 254 17.93 -13.69 4.85
CA ARG A 254 17.51 -13.96 6.22
C ARG A 254 18.67 -13.96 7.20
N ARG A 255 19.70 -14.74 6.92
CA ARG A 255 20.90 -14.84 7.77
C ARG A 255 21.62 -13.49 7.89
N ALA A 256 21.73 -12.74 6.81
CA ALA A 256 22.34 -11.41 6.82
C ALA A 256 21.52 -10.42 7.66
N PHE A 257 20.19 -10.46 7.58
CA PHE A 257 19.30 -9.64 8.40
C PHE A 257 19.39 -10.02 9.88
N GLU A 258 19.32 -11.30 10.22
CA GLU A 258 19.44 -11.81 11.60
C GLU A 258 20.82 -11.47 12.22
N ALA A 259 21.87 -11.47 11.39
CA ALA A 259 23.23 -11.05 11.82
C ALA A 259 23.43 -9.52 11.85
N ASN A 260 22.41 -8.71 11.53
CA ASN A 260 22.52 -7.26 11.37
C ASN A 260 23.64 -6.83 10.41
N ALA A 261 23.92 -7.64 9.37
CA ALA A 261 24.98 -7.41 8.40
C ALA A 261 24.57 -6.49 7.25
N VAL A 262 23.27 -6.37 6.99
CA VAL A 262 22.69 -5.57 5.91
C VAL A 262 21.48 -4.78 6.42
N VAL A 263 21.22 -3.60 5.89
CA VAL A 263 19.95 -2.88 6.13
C VAL A 263 18.89 -3.47 5.21
N VAL A 264 17.79 -3.96 5.75
CA VAL A 264 16.65 -4.48 5.00
C VAL A 264 15.43 -3.60 5.24
N THR A 265 14.89 -3.00 4.17
CA THR A 265 13.73 -2.12 4.31
C THR A 265 12.75 -2.28 3.13
N PRO A 266 11.44 -2.49 3.41
CA PRO A 266 10.89 -2.88 4.71
C PRO A 266 11.35 -4.29 5.09
N ASN A 267 11.21 -4.67 6.36
CA ASN A 267 11.72 -5.93 6.90
C ASN A 267 10.61 -6.75 7.60
N PRO A 268 10.89 -7.98 8.07
CA PRO A 268 9.90 -8.82 8.74
C PRO A 268 9.26 -8.19 9.99
N HIS A 269 9.98 -7.34 10.75
CA HIS A 269 9.41 -6.62 11.89
C HIS A 269 8.29 -5.68 11.46
N HIS A 270 8.54 -4.85 10.43
CA HIS A 270 7.53 -3.95 9.88
C HIS A 270 6.29 -4.71 9.40
N HIS A 271 6.48 -5.84 8.70
CA HIS A 271 5.35 -6.65 8.25
C HIS A 271 4.50 -7.12 9.44
N ALA A 272 5.12 -7.65 10.47
CA ALA A 272 4.42 -8.16 11.65
C ALA A 272 3.63 -7.08 12.38
N ILE A 273 4.20 -5.89 12.60
CA ILE A 273 3.55 -4.85 13.40
C ILE A 273 2.54 -4.00 12.62
N TYR A 274 2.60 -3.97 11.28
CA TYR A 274 1.71 -3.16 10.44
C TYR A 274 0.80 -3.99 9.53
N ALA A 275 1.37 -4.91 8.73
CA ALA A 275 0.70 -5.45 7.56
C ALA A 275 -0.06 -6.76 7.81
N ASP A 276 0.20 -7.48 8.89
CA ASP A 276 -0.61 -8.61 9.28
C ASP A 276 -2.03 -8.13 9.58
N LYS A 277 -3.02 -8.66 8.84
CA LYS A 277 -4.41 -8.19 8.96
C LYS A 277 -5.04 -8.44 10.33
N ARG A 278 -4.44 -9.31 11.16
CA ARG A 278 -4.85 -9.50 12.56
C ARG A 278 -4.61 -8.24 13.39
N ASN A 279 -3.69 -7.38 12.97
CA ASN A 279 -3.46 -6.09 13.62
C ASN A 279 -4.69 -5.19 13.55
N LEU A 280 -5.50 -5.28 12.47
CA LEU A 280 -6.75 -4.53 12.36
C LEU A 280 -7.79 -4.94 13.42
N ILE A 281 -7.71 -6.17 13.96
CA ILE A 281 -8.56 -6.60 15.09
C ILE A 281 -8.22 -5.77 16.33
N ILE A 282 -6.92 -5.63 16.62
CA ILE A 282 -6.43 -4.86 17.76
C ILE A 282 -6.76 -3.38 17.56
N LEU A 283 -6.46 -2.84 16.40
CA LEU A 283 -6.63 -1.42 16.07
C LEU A 283 -8.10 -0.99 15.96
N SER A 284 -9.04 -1.93 15.80
CA SER A 284 -10.49 -1.63 15.76
C SER A 284 -11.23 -1.96 17.06
N ASP A 285 -10.55 -2.35 18.14
CA ASP A 285 -11.16 -2.70 19.42
C ASP A 285 -10.79 -1.69 20.51
N GLU A 286 -11.74 -0.87 20.92
CA GLU A 286 -11.59 0.17 21.95
C GLU A 286 -11.06 -0.38 23.27
N ASN A 287 -11.60 -1.53 23.72
CA ASN A 287 -11.20 -2.12 24.98
C ASN A 287 -9.74 -2.59 24.95
N VAL A 288 -9.35 -3.20 23.84
CA VAL A 288 -7.97 -3.63 23.66
C VAL A 288 -7.03 -2.43 23.58
N LEU A 289 -7.36 -1.39 22.82
CA LEU A 289 -6.56 -0.17 22.72
C LEU A 289 -6.38 0.50 24.09
N THR A 290 -7.45 0.58 24.89
CA THR A 290 -7.40 1.11 26.28
C THR A 290 -6.46 0.28 27.15
N GLN A 291 -6.53 -1.06 27.11
CA GLN A 291 -5.65 -1.95 27.86
C GLN A 291 -4.17 -1.82 27.42
N LEU A 292 -3.91 -1.50 26.16
CA LEU A 292 -2.56 -1.26 25.62
C LEU A 292 -2.00 0.12 26.00
N GLY A 293 -2.80 1.00 26.58
CA GLY A 293 -2.40 2.34 26.99
C GLY A 293 -2.46 3.37 25.88
N ALA A 294 -3.26 3.14 24.83
CA ALA A 294 -3.54 4.16 23.83
C ALA A 294 -4.32 5.32 24.47
N ASN A 295 -4.03 6.55 24.05
CA ASN A 295 -4.77 7.71 24.54
C ASN A 295 -6.17 7.79 23.93
N ALA A 296 -7.08 8.51 24.57
CA ALA A 296 -8.48 8.59 24.17
C ALA A 296 -8.68 9.20 22.75
N GLU A 297 -7.84 10.13 22.35
CA GLU A 297 -7.88 10.73 21.02
C GLU A 297 -7.54 9.71 19.94
N ASP A 298 -6.44 8.96 20.10
CA ASP A 298 -6.05 7.90 19.18
C ASP A 298 -7.13 6.81 19.09
N ILE A 299 -7.72 6.41 20.21
CA ILE A 299 -8.81 5.45 20.24
C ILE A 299 -9.99 5.96 19.41
N ALA A 300 -10.42 7.19 19.62
CA ALA A 300 -11.55 7.78 18.87
C ALA A 300 -11.25 7.85 17.35
N ILE A 301 -10.04 8.26 16.98
CA ILE A 301 -9.60 8.32 15.58
C ILE A 301 -9.61 6.93 14.94
N LEU A 302 -9.08 5.92 15.62
CA LEU A 302 -8.99 4.56 15.10
C LEU A 302 -10.36 3.89 15.01
N GLN A 303 -11.26 4.10 16.00
CA GLN A 303 -12.65 3.63 15.94
C GLN A 303 -13.41 4.26 14.77
N ALA A 304 -13.15 5.54 14.48
CA ALA A 304 -13.73 6.22 13.31
C ALA A 304 -13.09 5.76 12.00
N GLY A 305 -11.80 5.41 11.98
CA GLY A 305 -10.98 5.18 10.79
C GLY A 305 -10.81 3.72 10.37
N ILE A 306 -11.05 2.74 11.24
CA ILE A 306 -10.82 1.32 10.97
C ILE A 306 -12.13 0.54 11.11
N PRO A 307 -12.59 -0.15 10.06
CA PRO A 307 -13.79 -1.00 10.13
C PRO A 307 -13.59 -2.13 11.13
N SER A 308 -14.63 -2.42 11.94
CA SER A 308 -14.62 -3.53 12.88
C SER A 308 -14.13 -4.81 12.20
N THR A 309 -13.14 -5.45 12.82
CA THR A 309 -12.47 -6.63 12.29
C THR A 309 -12.43 -7.70 13.38
N LYS A 310 -12.81 -8.93 13.06
CA LYS A 310 -12.82 -10.08 13.96
C LYS A 310 -11.96 -11.21 13.40
N SER A 311 -11.33 -12.00 14.27
CA SER A 311 -10.71 -13.26 13.84
C SER A 311 -11.79 -14.28 13.47
N VAL A 312 -11.58 -15.06 12.42
CA VAL A 312 -12.44 -16.19 12.10
C VAL A 312 -11.97 -17.41 12.89
N THR A 313 -12.87 -17.94 13.72
CA THR A 313 -12.59 -19.08 14.58
C THR A 313 -13.79 -20.04 14.54
N PRO A 314 -13.62 -21.33 14.90
CA PRO A 314 -14.76 -22.26 15.04
C PRO A 314 -15.84 -21.75 16.01
N ALA A 315 -15.44 -21.04 17.08
CA ALA A 315 -16.35 -20.55 18.11
C ALA A 315 -17.31 -19.46 17.62
N ASN A 316 -16.91 -18.62 16.65
CA ASN A 316 -17.75 -17.54 16.10
C ASN A 316 -18.21 -17.79 14.66
N ALA A 317 -17.97 -18.98 14.13
CA ALA A 317 -18.28 -19.30 12.74
C ALA A 317 -19.75 -19.13 12.38
N ASP A 318 -20.67 -19.54 13.25
CA ASP A 318 -22.13 -19.42 13.00
C ASP A 318 -22.58 -17.96 13.02
N GLU A 319 -22.10 -17.14 13.97
CA GLU A 319 -22.35 -15.71 14.02
C GLU A 319 -21.89 -15.03 12.73
N LEU A 320 -20.62 -15.24 12.35
CA LEU A 320 -20.03 -14.64 11.16
C LEU A 320 -20.72 -15.10 9.87
N TRP A 321 -21.21 -16.35 9.83
CA TRP A 321 -22.00 -16.82 8.70
C TRP A 321 -23.35 -16.10 8.57
N GLN A 322 -24.02 -15.80 9.68
CA GLN A 322 -25.28 -15.04 9.66
C GLN A 322 -25.04 -13.62 9.18
N GLU A 323 -23.97 -12.96 9.66
CA GLU A 323 -23.60 -11.59 9.32
C GLU A 323 -22.82 -11.45 7.99
N ARG A 324 -22.45 -12.56 7.34
CA ARG A 324 -21.50 -12.59 6.21
C ARG A 324 -21.75 -11.57 5.11
N LYS A 325 -23.02 -11.23 4.81
CA LYS A 325 -23.37 -10.26 3.76
C LYS A 325 -22.79 -8.87 4.01
N GLN A 326 -22.47 -8.55 5.26
CA GLN A 326 -21.86 -7.29 5.69
C GLN A 326 -20.34 -7.41 5.91
N LEU A 327 -19.76 -8.60 5.65
CA LEU A 327 -18.37 -8.91 5.96
C LEU A 327 -17.56 -9.24 4.71
N PHE A 328 -16.28 -8.89 4.76
CA PHE A 328 -15.26 -9.28 3.81
C PHE A 328 -14.23 -10.17 4.53
N PHE A 329 -14.01 -11.38 4.00
CA PHE A 329 -13.11 -12.37 4.60
C PHE A 329 -11.77 -12.33 3.89
N LYS A 330 -10.68 -12.18 4.64
CA LYS A 330 -9.31 -12.04 4.11
C LYS A 330 -8.36 -12.98 4.85
N PRO A 331 -7.40 -13.63 4.14
CA PRO A 331 -6.29 -14.30 4.83
C PRO A 331 -5.49 -13.28 5.65
N ALA A 332 -5.11 -13.64 6.87
CA ALA A 332 -4.36 -12.77 7.78
C ALA A 332 -3.02 -12.31 7.19
N ALA A 333 -2.25 -13.26 6.63
CA ALA A 333 -0.93 -13.02 6.04
C ALA A 333 -0.95 -13.06 4.49
N GLY A 334 -2.10 -12.82 3.84
CA GLY A 334 -2.24 -12.87 2.39
C GLY A 334 -1.93 -11.55 1.70
N PHE A 335 -1.58 -11.60 0.41
CA PHE A 335 -1.35 -10.46 -0.47
C PHE A 335 -2.07 -10.63 -1.81
N GLY A 336 -2.23 -9.52 -2.56
CA GLY A 336 -2.78 -9.54 -3.91
C GLY A 336 -4.22 -10.04 -4.02
N SER A 337 -5.04 -9.86 -2.99
CA SER A 337 -6.45 -10.28 -2.91
C SER A 337 -6.69 -11.79 -3.16
N ARG A 338 -5.67 -12.62 -3.09
CA ARG A 338 -5.81 -14.08 -3.25
C ARG A 338 -6.58 -14.64 -2.05
N ALA A 339 -7.53 -15.54 -2.32
CA ALA A 339 -8.39 -16.16 -1.30
C ALA A 339 -9.14 -15.16 -0.40
N ALA A 340 -9.44 -13.96 -0.92
CA ALA A 340 -10.25 -12.96 -0.27
C ALA A 340 -11.68 -13.00 -0.82
N TYR A 341 -12.67 -12.99 0.07
CA TYR A 341 -14.06 -13.27 -0.29
C TYR A 341 -15.00 -12.21 0.27
N ARG A 342 -15.81 -11.63 -0.60
CA ARG A 342 -16.97 -10.86 -0.17
C ARG A 342 -18.05 -11.83 0.33
N GLY A 343 -18.55 -11.63 1.53
CA GLY A 343 -19.36 -12.64 2.20
C GLY A 343 -20.72 -12.92 1.56
N ASP A 344 -21.29 -11.96 0.79
CA ASP A 344 -22.51 -12.19 0.00
C ASP A 344 -22.28 -13.15 -1.21
N LYS A 345 -21.02 -13.36 -1.60
CA LYS A 345 -20.60 -14.28 -2.66
C LYS A 345 -19.99 -15.58 -2.12
N LEU A 346 -19.88 -15.70 -0.80
CA LEU A 346 -19.24 -16.83 -0.13
C LEU A 346 -20.14 -18.07 -0.22
N THR A 347 -19.60 -19.17 -0.76
CA THR A 347 -20.30 -20.46 -0.80
C THR A 347 -20.08 -21.25 0.49
N LYS A 348 -21.01 -22.17 0.82
CA LYS A 348 -20.87 -23.06 1.99
C LYS A 348 -19.58 -23.90 1.93
N ARG A 349 -19.15 -24.33 0.74
CA ARG A 349 -17.91 -25.09 0.57
C ARG A 349 -16.72 -24.25 1.00
N VAL A 350 -16.56 -23.04 0.46
CA VAL A 350 -15.45 -22.14 0.83
C VAL A 350 -15.54 -21.75 2.30
N TRP A 351 -16.76 -21.54 2.84
CA TRP A 351 -16.94 -21.28 4.26
C TRP A 351 -16.38 -22.40 5.15
N ASN A 352 -16.71 -23.66 4.82
CA ASN A 352 -16.17 -24.80 5.54
C ASN A 352 -14.65 -24.89 5.42
N GLU A 353 -14.09 -24.60 4.24
CA GLU A 353 -12.64 -24.57 4.02
C GLU A 353 -11.93 -23.56 4.94
N ILE A 354 -12.51 -22.38 5.15
CA ILE A 354 -11.89 -21.32 5.99
C ILE A 354 -12.21 -21.43 7.48
N THR A 355 -13.12 -22.32 7.91
CA THR A 355 -13.53 -22.46 9.32
C THR A 355 -13.23 -23.80 9.95
N GLN A 356 -13.02 -24.87 9.19
CA GLN A 356 -12.95 -26.26 9.68
C GLN A 356 -11.63 -26.98 9.43
N GLY A 357 -10.65 -26.33 8.81
CA GLY A 357 -9.32 -26.94 8.59
C GLY A 357 -8.48 -26.97 9.87
N ASP A 358 -7.73 -28.05 10.10
CA ASP A 358 -6.97 -28.29 11.34
C ASP A 358 -5.92 -27.21 11.72
N ASN A 359 -5.56 -26.34 10.77
CA ASN A 359 -4.57 -25.28 10.96
C ASN A 359 -5.11 -23.88 10.68
N LEU A 360 -6.44 -23.66 10.65
CA LEU A 360 -7.03 -22.45 10.14
C LEU A 360 -7.48 -21.43 11.21
N GLN A 361 -7.33 -21.78 12.50
CA GLN A 361 -7.74 -20.85 13.57
C GLN A 361 -6.91 -19.56 13.49
N GLY A 362 -7.60 -18.43 13.27
CA GLY A 362 -6.97 -17.12 13.18
C GLY A 362 -6.22 -16.83 11.86
N GLN A 363 -6.27 -17.74 10.88
CA GLN A 363 -5.68 -17.49 9.56
C GLN A 363 -6.53 -16.56 8.67
N TYR A 364 -7.80 -16.36 9.02
CA TYR A 364 -8.70 -15.43 8.36
C TYR A 364 -9.21 -14.36 9.32
N VAL A 365 -9.40 -13.18 8.77
CA VAL A 365 -10.12 -12.09 9.43
C VAL A 365 -11.42 -11.80 8.69
N ALA A 366 -12.47 -11.45 9.45
CA ALA A 366 -13.74 -10.95 8.97
C ALA A 366 -13.81 -9.45 9.26
N GLN A 367 -13.78 -8.62 8.23
CA GLN A 367 -13.83 -7.17 8.32
C GLN A 367 -15.16 -6.66 7.83
N LYS A 368 -15.76 -5.68 8.52
CA LYS A 368 -16.99 -5.01 8.06
C LYS A 368 -16.73 -4.36 6.70
N ILE A 369 -17.64 -4.60 5.74
CA ILE A 369 -17.52 -4.05 4.38
C ILE A 369 -17.65 -2.53 4.43
N VAL A 370 -16.70 -1.84 3.79
CA VAL A 370 -16.81 -0.43 3.43
C VAL A 370 -16.99 -0.37 1.92
N ILE A 371 -18.09 0.20 1.48
CA ILE A 371 -18.36 0.37 0.06
C ILE A 371 -17.39 1.43 -0.47
N PRO A 372 -16.56 1.12 -1.49
CA PRO A 372 -15.67 2.11 -2.08
C PRO A 372 -16.49 3.19 -2.80
N SER A 373 -15.97 4.41 -2.81
CA SER A 373 -16.49 5.46 -3.68
C SER A 373 -16.26 5.12 -5.16
N GLU A 374 -16.92 5.87 -6.04
CA GLU A 374 -16.86 5.67 -7.47
C GLU A 374 -16.28 6.87 -8.20
N ARG A 375 -15.66 6.60 -9.35
CA ARG A 375 -15.14 7.59 -10.29
C ARG A 375 -15.80 7.38 -11.66
N GLY A 376 -16.58 8.37 -12.11
CA GLY A 376 -17.13 8.41 -13.46
C GLY A 376 -16.03 8.69 -14.49
N ILE A 377 -15.95 7.88 -15.52
CA ILE A 377 -14.97 7.98 -16.61
C ILE A 377 -15.66 7.80 -17.96
N LEU A 378 -14.97 8.17 -19.05
CA LEU A 378 -15.37 7.80 -20.41
C LEU A 378 -14.48 6.65 -20.90
N VAL A 379 -15.11 5.57 -21.34
CA VAL A 379 -14.47 4.45 -22.00
C VAL A 379 -15.09 4.32 -23.39
N ASP A 380 -14.29 4.52 -24.43
CA ASP A 380 -14.75 4.49 -25.83
C ASP A 380 -15.98 5.39 -26.09
N GLY A 381 -16.01 6.54 -25.42
CA GLY A 381 -17.10 7.53 -25.54
C GLY A 381 -18.37 7.19 -24.73
N GLN A 382 -18.36 6.12 -23.94
CA GLN A 382 -19.47 5.75 -23.06
C GLN A 382 -19.12 6.01 -21.59
N GLU A 383 -20.07 6.47 -20.82
CA GLU A 383 -19.90 6.67 -19.38
C GLU A 383 -19.82 5.32 -18.65
N ALA A 384 -18.84 5.21 -17.76
CA ALA A 384 -18.65 4.08 -16.87
C ALA A 384 -18.28 4.57 -15.47
N ASN A 385 -18.78 3.88 -14.43
CA ASN A 385 -18.39 4.12 -13.04
C ASN A 385 -17.42 3.04 -12.60
N LEU A 386 -16.23 3.44 -12.18
CA LEU A 386 -15.23 2.57 -11.60
C LEU A 386 -15.17 2.78 -10.08
N LYS A 387 -15.03 1.68 -9.36
CA LYS A 387 -14.69 1.72 -7.93
C LYS A 387 -13.35 2.37 -7.75
N MET A 388 -13.21 3.11 -6.66
CA MET A 388 -11.99 3.84 -6.33
C MET A 388 -11.56 3.52 -4.90
N ASP A 389 -10.34 3.08 -4.73
CA ASP A 389 -9.63 3.13 -3.46
C ASP A 389 -8.48 4.14 -3.52
N ILE A 390 -8.10 4.66 -2.36
CA ILE A 390 -6.98 5.60 -2.23
C ILE A 390 -5.87 4.90 -1.46
N ARG A 391 -4.68 4.87 -2.05
CA ARG A 391 -3.46 4.43 -1.38
C ARG A 391 -2.64 5.63 -0.94
N ALA A 392 -2.35 5.71 0.35
CA ALA A 392 -1.32 6.60 0.86
C ALA A 392 0.01 5.83 0.94
N TYR A 393 1.04 6.34 0.26
CA TYR A 393 2.41 5.92 0.46
C TYR A 393 2.99 6.72 1.61
N VAL A 394 3.42 6.02 2.65
CA VAL A 394 3.76 6.59 3.95
C VAL A 394 5.17 6.20 4.33
N TYR A 395 5.91 7.12 4.92
CA TYR A 395 7.18 6.88 5.56
C TYR A 395 7.22 7.57 6.92
N ALA A 396 7.63 6.86 7.95
CA ALA A 396 7.74 7.36 9.32
C ALA A 396 6.46 8.08 9.83
N GLY A 397 5.29 7.63 9.38
CA GLY A 397 3.99 8.22 9.74
C GLY A 397 3.53 9.41 8.87
N GLU A 398 4.37 9.87 7.92
CA GLU A 398 4.06 10.99 7.04
C GLU A 398 3.68 10.53 5.63
N ILE A 399 2.62 11.13 5.07
CA ILE A 399 2.17 10.84 3.69
C ILE A 399 3.14 11.49 2.71
N GLN A 400 3.81 10.68 1.91
CA GLN A 400 4.66 11.15 0.81
C GLN A 400 3.85 11.37 -0.47
N LEU A 401 2.92 10.46 -0.78
CA LEU A 401 2.16 10.47 -2.01
C LEU A 401 0.80 9.80 -1.81
N LEU A 402 -0.24 10.36 -2.44
CA LEU A 402 -1.55 9.73 -2.59
C LEU A 402 -1.74 9.27 -4.03
N ALA A 403 -2.27 8.07 -4.21
CA ALA A 403 -2.65 7.53 -5.50
C ALA A 403 -4.01 6.85 -5.41
N ALA A 404 -4.84 7.00 -6.42
CA ALA A 404 -6.07 6.23 -6.56
C ALA A 404 -5.81 4.99 -7.41
N ARG A 405 -6.59 3.94 -7.16
CA ARG A 405 -6.69 2.78 -8.04
C ARG A 405 -8.14 2.66 -8.48
N LEU A 406 -8.35 2.72 -9.80
CA LEU A 406 -9.67 2.65 -10.41
C LEU A 406 -9.88 1.24 -10.97
N TYR A 407 -10.98 0.58 -10.58
CA TYR A 407 -11.19 -0.83 -10.93
C TYR A 407 -12.67 -1.21 -10.98
N GLN A 408 -12.96 -2.36 -11.61
CA GLN A 408 -14.22 -3.07 -11.51
C GLN A 408 -14.02 -4.44 -10.83
N GLY A 409 -15.09 -5.01 -10.30
CA GLY A 409 -15.06 -6.31 -9.63
C GLY A 409 -15.10 -6.23 -8.11
N GLN A 410 -14.67 -7.29 -7.43
CA GLN A 410 -14.73 -7.40 -5.97
C GLN A 410 -13.50 -6.78 -5.29
N THR A 411 -12.37 -6.83 -5.96
CA THR A 411 -11.07 -6.39 -5.44
C THR A 411 -10.35 -5.57 -6.48
N THR A 412 -9.43 -4.72 -6.02
CA THR A 412 -8.55 -3.89 -6.85
C THR A 412 -7.76 -4.75 -7.84
N ASN A 413 -7.73 -4.31 -9.10
CA ASN A 413 -7.01 -4.98 -10.17
C ASN A 413 -6.58 -3.97 -11.26
N PHE A 414 -5.61 -4.38 -12.09
CA PHE A 414 -5.11 -3.63 -13.24
C PHE A 414 -5.55 -4.25 -14.60
N ARG A 415 -6.79 -4.80 -14.64
CA ARG A 415 -7.36 -5.43 -15.84
C ARG A 415 -8.61 -4.70 -16.33
N THR A 416 -9.04 -3.68 -15.60
CA THR A 416 -10.23 -2.89 -15.90
C THR A 416 -9.93 -1.88 -16.98
N GLN A 417 -10.70 -1.88 -18.07
CA GLN A 417 -10.57 -0.89 -19.12
C GLN A 417 -10.82 0.52 -18.59
N GLY A 418 -9.92 1.45 -18.86
CA GLY A 418 -9.93 2.81 -18.32
C GLY A 418 -9.55 2.94 -16.84
N GLY A 419 -9.37 1.80 -16.15
CA GLY A 419 -8.90 1.73 -14.78
C GLY A 419 -7.38 1.88 -14.65
N GLY A 420 -6.84 1.47 -13.49
CA GLY A 420 -5.42 1.57 -13.17
C GLY A 420 -5.12 2.65 -12.15
N PHE A 421 -3.86 3.02 -12.03
CA PHE A 421 -3.44 4.13 -11.18
C PHE A 421 -3.96 5.47 -11.72
N ALA A 422 -4.43 6.31 -10.82
CA ALA A 422 -4.84 7.68 -11.10
C ALA A 422 -4.26 8.62 -10.04
N PRO A 423 -3.79 9.82 -10.41
CA PRO A 423 -3.33 10.80 -9.45
C PRO A 423 -4.50 11.31 -8.61
N VAL A 424 -4.23 11.66 -7.35
CA VAL A 424 -5.21 12.19 -6.42
C VAL A 424 -5.00 13.69 -6.25
N PHE A 425 -6.06 14.47 -6.42
CA PHE A 425 -6.07 15.90 -6.19
C PHE A 425 -6.99 16.25 -5.04
N ILE A 426 -6.61 17.29 -4.29
CA ILE A 426 -7.43 17.86 -3.23
C ILE A 426 -8.32 18.93 -3.87
N ALA A 427 -9.66 18.80 -3.72
CA ALA A 427 -10.66 19.72 -4.23
C ALA A 427 -11.43 20.34 -3.07
N GLU A 428 -11.43 21.68 -3.01
CA GLU A 428 -12.17 22.48 -2.04
C GLU A 428 -13.66 22.60 -2.38
#